data_dc6c257bc518fbc48639acba0d3a6af7
#
_entry.id   dc6c257bc518fbc48639acba0d3a6af7
#
_cell.length_a   1.000
_cell.length_b   1.000
_cell.length_c   1.000
_cell.angle_alpha   90.00
_cell.angle_beta   90.00
_cell.angle_gamma   90.00
#
_symmetry.space_group_name_H-M   'P 1'
#
loop_
_entity.id
_entity.type
_entity.pdbx_description
1 polymer ?
#
loop_
_entity_poly.entity_id
_entity_poly.type
_entity_poly.pdbx_seq_one_letter_code
_entity_poly.pdbx_strand_id
1 'polypeptide(L)'
;EIDYQKFLNYVAANQALKTVVAFDAVGVNGNTAISGETNLFGDSQNEYNNFTQWSWDHNSKTADGSGQDDTGLSWENYLNSNSSTANLLKDQLKMVNPIAYLNTTTDTAPYWYIRHGMLDRDTSFAMQMILYYAVTNDPKVKDTNFKLPYLTGHAGNYDVQEAFKWINEKLNTTQ
;
A
#
# COMPACT_ATOMS: atom_id res chain seq x y z
N GLU A 1 -22.16 -18.63 -6.33
CA GLU A 1 -20.95 -18.77 -5.49
C GLU A 1 -19.73 -18.87 -6.40
N ILE A 2 -18.68 -18.10 -6.13
CA ILE A 2 -17.45 -18.12 -6.93
C ILE A 2 -16.54 -19.21 -6.33
N ASP A 3 -16.13 -20.17 -7.16
CA ASP A 3 -15.09 -21.13 -6.82
C ASP A 3 -13.73 -20.41 -6.83
N TYR A 4 -13.21 -20.15 -5.65
CA TYR A 4 -11.99 -19.36 -5.48
C TYR A 4 -10.77 -20.00 -6.15
N GLN A 5 -10.64 -21.33 -6.09
CA GLN A 5 -9.52 -22.03 -6.72
C GLN A 5 -9.57 -21.95 -8.25
N LYS A 6 -10.76 -22.08 -8.84
CA LYS A 6 -10.91 -21.87 -10.28
C LYS A 6 -10.61 -20.45 -10.70
N PHE A 7 -11.01 -19.47 -9.89
CA PHE A 7 -10.68 -18.07 -10.14
C PHE A 7 -9.17 -17.83 -10.10
N LEU A 8 -8.46 -18.30 -9.07
CA LEU A 8 -7.00 -18.19 -8.99
C LEU A 8 -6.29 -18.83 -10.19
N ASN A 9 -6.73 -20.01 -10.59
CA ASN A 9 -6.18 -20.70 -11.76
C ASN A 9 -6.42 -19.90 -13.05
N TYR A 10 -7.60 -19.30 -13.19
CA TYR A 10 -7.90 -18.42 -14.33
C TYR A 10 -7.00 -17.20 -14.35
N VAL A 11 -6.83 -16.51 -13.21
CA VAL A 11 -5.96 -15.33 -13.11
C VAL A 11 -4.52 -15.71 -13.46
N ALA A 12 -3.99 -16.78 -12.87
CA ALA A 12 -2.63 -17.25 -13.14
C ALA A 12 -2.39 -17.60 -14.62
N ALA A 13 -3.41 -18.13 -15.30
CA ALA A 13 -3.31 -18.48 -16.72
C ALA A 13 -3.46 -17.29 -17.67
N ASN A 14 -4.11 -16.20 -17.24
CA ASN A 14 -4.48 -15.08 -18.12
C ASN A 14 -3.81 -13.75 -17.76
N GLN A 15 -3.07 -13.68 -16.65
CA GLN A 15 -2.35 -12.50 -16.22
C GLN A 15 -0.85 -12.76 -16.12
N ALA A 16 -0.04 -11.85 -16.64
CA ALA A 16 1.40 -11.91 -16.41
C ALA A 16 1.69 -11.67 -14.92
N LEU A 17 2.43 -12.58 -14.31
CA LEU A 17 2.88 -12.40 -12.92
C LEU A 17 3.96 -11.32 -12.88
N LYS A 18 3.94 -10.48 -11.85
CA LYS A 18 5.07 -9.59 -11.56
C LYS A 18 6.25 -10.39 -11.05
N THR A 19 7.43 -10.12 -11.61
CA THR A 19 8.67 -10.79 -11.24
C THR A 19 9.48 -10.03 -10.20
N VAL A 20 9.08 -8.79 -9.89
CA VAL A 20 9.72 -7.93 -8.88
C VAL A 20 8.66 -7.46 -7.89
N VAL A 21 9.08 -7.12 -6.68
CA VAL A 21 8.23 -6.43 -5.71
C VAL A 21 7.77 -5.13 -6.32
N ALA A 22 6.47 -4.85 -6.24
CA ALA A 22 5.77 -3.94 -7.12
C ALA A 22 6.39 -2.55 -7.24
N PHE A 23 6.66 -1.89 -6.13
CA PHE A 23 6.93 -0.45 -6.15
C PHE A 23 8.26 -0.07 -5.50
N ASP A 24 8.93 -1.00 -4.87
CA ASP A 24 10.18 -0.76 -4.15
C ASP A 24 11.26 -1.72 -4.64
N ALA A 25 11.81 -1.43 -5.81
CA ALA A 25 12.76 -2.31 -6.47
C ALA A 25 14.01 -1.59 -7.00
N VAL A 26 14.21 -0.32 -6.68
CA VAL A 26 15.45 0.39 -7.05
C VAL A 26 16.63 -0.27 -6.36
N GLY A 27 17.69 -0.54 -7.12
CA GLY A 27 18.90 -1.22 -6.63
C GLY A 27 18.77 -2.74 -6.50
N VAL A 28 17.56 -3.30 -6.64
CA VAL A 28 17.33 -4.75 -6.53
C VAL A 28 17.59 -5.41 -7.88
N ASN A 29 18.51 -6.39 -7.89
CA ASN A 29 18.91 -7.11 -9.11
C ASN A 29 19.32 -6.19 -10.27
N GLY A 30 19.96 -5.05 -9.98
CA GLY A 30 20.41 -4.08 -10.97
C GLY A 30 19.28 -3.23 -11.58
N ASN A 31 18.09 -3.23 -10.99
CA ASN A 31 17.01 -2.35 -11.43
C ASN A 31 17.32 -0.90 -11.07
N THR A 32 17.33 -0.02 -12.05
CA THR A 32 17.57 1.43 -11.88
C THR A 32 16.30 2.26 -12.06
N ALA A 33 15.16 1.62 -12.32
CA ALA A 33 13.90 2.33 -12.52
C ALA A 33 13.35 2.86 -11.20
N ILE A 34 13.18 4.17 -11.11
CA ILE A 34 12.57 4.85 -9.96
C ILE A 34 11.06 4.79 -10.14
N SER A 35 10.34 4.34 -9.11
CA SER A 35 8.89 4.43 -9.05
C SER A 35 8.45 5.73 -8.37
N GLY A 36 7.20 6.15 -8.58
CA GLY A 36 6.62 7.27 -7.83
C GLY A 36 6.62 7.02 -6.32
N GLU A 37 6.48 5.76 -5.92
CA GLU A 37 6.48 5.34 -4.53
C GLU A 37 7.86 5.49 -3.89
N THR A 38 8.93 5.03 -4.53
CA THR A 38 10.30 5.23 -4.00
C THR A 38 10.68 6.71 -3.97
N ASN A 39 10.24 7.48 -4.95
CA ASN A 39 10.43 8.93 -4.97
C ASN A 39 9.68 9.64 -3.81
N LEU A 40 8.50 9.14 -3.42
CA LEU A 40 7.77 9.66 -2.26
C LEU A 40 8.58 9.54 -0.95
N PHE A 41 9.45 8.56 -0.83
CA PHE A 41 10.31 8.32 0.33
C PHE A 41 11.69 8.97 0.21
N GLY A 42 11.90 9.79 -0.81
CA GLY A 42 13.08 10.62 -0.93
C GLY A 42 13.15 11.73 0.12
N ASP A 43 14.29 12.39 0.17
CA ASP A 43 14.53 13.55 1.03
C ASP A 43 15.31 14.65 0.27
N SER A 44 15.78 15.68 0.99
CA SER A 44 16.51 16.80 0.37
C SER A 44 17.91 16.41 -0.17
N GLN A 45 18.41 15.23 0.16
CA GLN A 45 19.72 14.74 -0.25
C GLN A 45 19.61 13.60 -1.25
N ASN A 46 18.53 12.82 -1.15
CA ASN A 46 18.29 11.63 -1.96
C ASN A 46 16.93 11.76 -2.65
N GLU A 47 16.92 11.73 -3.98
CA GLU A 47 15.71 11.87 -4.78
C GLU A 47 14.70 10.76 -4.49
N TYR A 48 15.15 9.58 -4.13
CA TYR A 48 14.32 8.42 -3.83
C TYR A 48 14.97 7.56 -2.76
N ASN A 49 14.19 6.64 -2.19
CA ASN A 49 14.66 5.73 -1.16
C ASN A 49 13.89 4.42 -1.18
N ASN A 50 14.57 3.32 -0.82
CA ASN A 50 13.90 2.08 -0.50
C ASN A 50 13.10 2.22 0.80
N PHE A 51 11.93 1.60 0.85
CA PHE A 51 10.99 1.76 1.96
C PHE A 51 10.38 0.46 2.46
N THR A 52 10.88 -0.70 1.97
CA THR A 52 10.51 -2.02 2.47
C THR A 52 11.73 -2.80 2.93
N GLN A 53 11.55 -3.64 3.94
CA GLN A 53 12.60 -4.54 4.39
C GLN A 53 13.09 -5.44 3.25
N TRP A 54 12.17 -5.89 2.38
CA TRP A 54 12.55 -6.79 1.30
C TRP A 54 13.54 -6.13 0.33
N SER A 55 13.27 -4.92 -0.13
CA SER A 55 14.20 -4.23 -1.03
C SER A 55 15.50 -3.85 -0.33
N TRP A 56 15.43 -3.44 0.93
CA TRP A 56 16.62 -3.20 1.75
C TRP A 56 17.55 -4.43 1.80
N ASP A 57 16.97 -5.60 2.04
CA ASP A 57 17.73 -6.85 2.18
C ASP A 57 18.25 -7.38 0.82
N HIS A 58 17.63 -6.98 -0.31
CA HIS A 58 17.97 -7.44 -1.65
C HIS A 58 18.64 -6.35 -2.53
N ASN A 59 18.82 -5.16 -2.02
CA ASN A 59 19.56 -4.11 -2.69
C ASN A 59 21.05 -4.52 -2.83
N SER A 60 21.69 -4.09 -3.92
CA SER A 60 23.09 -4.38 -4.18
C SER A 60 24.06 -3.78 -3.17
N LYS A 61 23.60 -2.83 -2.37
CA LYS A 61 24.40 -2.08 -1.38
C LYS A 61 25.59 -1.33 -2.00
N THR A 62 25.46 -1.00 -3.25
CA THR A 62 26.33 -0.08 -3.94
C THR A 62 25.55 1.22 -4.13
N ALA A 63 26.24 2.35 -4.09
CA ALA A 63 25.63 3.67 -4.22
C ALA A 63 24.77 3.79 -5.49
N ASP A 64 23.52 3.40 -5.40
CA ASP A 64 22.55 3.38 -6.49
C ASP A 64 21.61 4.60 -6.46
N GLY A 65 21.77 5.47 -5.45
CA GLY A 65 20.97 6.67 -5.22
C GLY A 65 19.85 6.48 -4.19
N SER A 66 19.62 5.27 -3.67
CA SER A 66 18.63 5.05 -2.60
C SER A 66 19.08 5.60 -1.24
N GLY A 67 20.39 5.80 -1.06
CA GLY A 67 21.01 6.59 0.00
C GLY A 67 21.13 5.89 1.36
N GLN A 68 20.11 5.19 1.82
CA GLN A 68 20.08 4.60 3.15
C GLN A 68 20.65 3.19 3.22
N ASP A 69 20.56 2.43 2.16
CA ASP A 69 21.06 1.06 2.09
C ASP A 69 22.59 0.97 2.03
N ASP A 70 23.27 2.08 1.77
CA ASP A 70 24.74 2.20 1.83
C ASP A 70 25.30 2.13 3.26
N THR A 71 24.46 2.13 4.28
CA THR A 71 24.90 2.12 5.69
C THR A 71 25.53 0.81 6.14
N GLY A 72 25.28 -0.30 5.44
CA GLY A 72 25.69 -1.64 5.86
C GLY A 72 24.93 -2.20 7.07
N LEU A 73 23.90 -1.49 7.56
CA LEU A 73 23.05 -1.95 8.65
C LEU A 73 21.95 -2.87 8.13
N SER A 74 21.45 -3.78 8.97
CA SER A 74 20.18 -4.46 8.71
C SER A 74 19.02 -3.47 8.76
N TRP A 75 17.90 -3.78 8.12
CA TRP A 75 16.68 -2.96 8.15
C TRP A 75 16.27 -2.56 9.57
N GLU A 76 16.21 -3.52 10.48
CA GLU A 76 15.86 -3.27 11.88
C GLU A 76 16.86 -2.33 12.57
N ASN A 77 18.17 -2.59 12.41
CA ASN A 77 19.21 -1.75 13.01
C ASN A 77 19.22 -0.34 12.43
N TYR A 78 18.95 -0.21 11.13
CA TYR A 78 18.80 1.11 10.51
C TYR A 78 17.64 1.90 11.10
N LEU A 79 16.44 1.32 11.16
CA LEU A 79 15.27 1.98 11.73
C LEU A 79 15.47 2.34 13.21
N ASN A 80 16.24 1.55 13.96
CA ASN A 80 16.55 1.79 15.37
C ASN A 80 17.79 2.67 15.61
N SER A 81 18.49 3.09 14.56
CA SER A 81 19.71 3.90 14.67
C SER A 81 19.49 5.30 15.23
N ASN A 82 18.24 5.80 15.21
CA ASN A 82 17.87 7.17 15.55
C ASN A 82 18.60 8.25 14.71
N SER A 83 19.12 7.89 13.55
CA SER A 83 19.62 8.87 12.60
C SER A 83 18.46 9.75 12.08
N SER A 84 18.76 10.94 11.61
CA SER A 84 17.73 11.84 11.05
C SER A 84 17.00 11.21 9.87
N THR A 85 17.73 10.51 9.00
CA THR A 85 17.17 9.83 7.82
C THR A 85 16.30 8.65 8.21
N ALA A 86 16.71 7.83 9.18
CA ALA A 86 15.91 6.72 9.67
C ALA A 86 14.61 7.21 10.35
N ASN A 87 14.70 8.29 11.11
CA ASN A 87 13.52 8.89 11.73
C ASN A 87 12.55 9.46 10.67
N LEU A 88 13.07 10.16 9.67
CA LEU A 88 12.27 10.64 8.55
C LEU A 88 11.56 9.49 7.83
N LEU A 89 12.27 8.41 7.51
CA LEU A 89 11.68 7.24 6.86
C LEU A 89 10.56 6.61 7.72
N LYS A 90 10.77 6.48 9.03
CA LYS A 90 9.71 5.98 9.95
C LYS A 90 8.46 6.88 9.93
N ASP A 91 8.66 8.17 9.93
CA ASP A 91 7.56 9.14 9.88
C ASP A 91 6.82 9.06 8.55
N GLN A 92 7.53 8.98 7.43
CA GLN A 92 6.95 8.81 6.09
C GLN A 92 6.15 7.50 5.99
N LEU A 93 6.72 6.38 6.44
CA LEU A 93 6.04 5.08 6.48
C LEU A 93 4.76 5.12 7.31
N LYS A 94 4.79 5.79 8.45
CA LYS A 94 3.62 5.97 9.30
C LYS A 94 2.57 6.86 8.63
N MET A 95 2.99 7.96 8.01
CA MET A 95 2.08 8.93 7.37
C MET A 95 1.27 8.33 6.22
N VAL A 96 1.85 7.42 5.43
CA VAL A 96 1.17 6.78 4.30
C VAL A 96 0.36 5.55 4.69
N ASN A 97 0.47 5.10 5.94
CA ASN A 97 -0.21 3.89 6.42
C ASN A 97 -1.46 4.23 7.25
N PRO A 98 -2.67 4.18 6.69
CA PRO A 98 -3.89 4.50 7.43
C PRO A 98 -4.13 3.55 8.62
N ILE A 99 -3.65 2.31 8.54
CA ILE A 99 -3.81 1.32 9.62
C ILE A 99 -3.10 1.77 10.91
N ALA A 100 -2.02 2.55 10.79
CA ALA A 100 -1.29 3.09 11.94
C ALA A 100 -2.13 4.06 12.81
N TYR A 101 -3.25 4.55 12.28
CA TYR A 101 -4.13 5.52 12.96
C TYR A 101 -5.48 4.94 13.37
N LEU A 102 -5.89 3.81 12.78
CA LEU A 102 -7.13 3.13 13.13
C LEU A 102 -7.02 2.49 14.52
N ASN A 103 -8.14 2.42 15.23
CA ASN A 103 -8.23 1.88 16.59
C ASN A 103 -7.31 2.57 17.61
N THR A 104 -6.96 3.82 17.37
CA THR A 104 -6.18 4.68 18.25
C THR A 104 -7.03 5.83 18.79
N THR A 105 -6.42 6.79 19.48
CA THR A 105 -7.09 8.02 19.90
C THR A 105 -7.28 9.05 18.79
N THR A 106 -6.67 8.82 17.62
CA THR A 106 -6.76 9.69 16.46
C THR A 106 -8.18 9.67 15.88
N ASP A 107 -8.68 10.83 15.46
CA ASP A 107 -9.94 10.90 14.73
C ASP A 107 -9.80 10.21 13.37
N THR A 108 -10.85 9.47 13.00
CA THR A 108 -10.93 8.80 11.71
C THR A 108 -12.20 9.16 10.98
N ALA A 109 -12.21 8.99 9.66
CA ALA A 109 -13.42 9.16 8.87
C ALA A 109 -14.50 8.16 9.32
N PRO A 110 -15.74 8.60 9.53
CA PRO A 110 -16.82 7.72 9.99
C PRO A 110 -17.37 6.82 8.88
N TYR A 111 -17.07 7.10 7.62
CA TYR A 111 -17.60 6.38 6.45
C TYR A 111 -16.47 6.03 5.50
N TRP A 112 -16.38 4.76 5.11
CA TRP A 112 -15.32 4.24 4.25
C TRP A 112 -15.88 3.54 3.04
N TYR A 113 -15.47 3.97 1.84
CA TYR A 113 -15.81 3.32 0.58
C TYR A 113 -14.54 2.73 -0.03
N ILE A 114 -14.47 1.40 -0.07
CA ILE A 114 -13.25 0.67 -0.45
C ILE A 114 -13.53 -0.24 -1.64
N ARG A 115 -12.67 -0.19 -2.65
CA ARG A 115 -12.72 -1.06 -3.83
C ARG A 115 -11.33 -1.60 -4.12
N HIS A 116 -11.30 -2.85 -4.58
CA HIS A 116 -10.09 -3.49 -5.06
C HIS A 116 -10.47 -4.51 -6.14
N GLY A 117 -9.96 -4.32 -7.37
CA GLY A 117 -10.28 -5.18 -8.51
C GLY A 117 -9.75 -6.60 -8.34
N MET A 118 -10.55 -7.60 -8.65
CA MET A 118 -10.14 -9.01 -8.49
C MET A 118 -9.09 -9.47 -9.51
N LEU A 119 -8.82 -8.71 -10.57
CA LEU A 119 -7.70 -8.92 -11.50
C LEU A 119 -6.50 -8.01 -11.21
N ASP A 120 -6.54 -7.24 -10.13
CA ASP A 120 -5.40 -6.42 -9.73
C ASP A 120 -4.25 -7.31 -9.28
N ARG A 121 -3.16 -7.28 -10.04
CA ARG A 121 -1.93 -8.01 -9.73
C ARG A 121 -0.91 -7.18 -8.95
N ASP A 122 -1.19 -5.89 -8.78
CA ASP A 122 -0.24 -4.93 -8.22
C ASP A 122 -0.35 -4.84 -6.71
N THR A 123 -1.53 -5.14 -6.17
CA THR A 123 -1.79 -5.14 -4.73
C THR A 123 -2.43 -6.46 -4.29
N SER A 124 -1.92 -7.04 -3.22
CA SER A 124 -2.46 -8.27 -2.66
C SER A 124 -3.86 -8.07 -2.08
N PHE A 125 -4.77 -9.02 -2.28
CA PHE A 125 -6.07 -9.06 -1.59
C PHE A 125 -5.93 -9.02 -0.07
N ALA A 126 -4.87 -9.61 0.47
CA ALA A 126 -4.59 -9.59 1.90
C ALA A 126 -4.50 -8.16 2.44
N MET A 127 -3.88 -7.24 1.70
CA MET A 127 -3.78 -5.82 2.08
C MET A 127 -5.16 -5.18 2.25
N GLN A 128 -6.05 -5.41 1.30
CA GLN A 128 -7.40 -4.85 1.33
C GLN A 128 -8.27 -5.50 2.41
N MET A 129 -8.09 -6.79 2.66
CA MET A 129 -8.80 -7.47 3.74
C MET A 129 -8.32 -6.99 5.11
N ILE A 130 -7.01 -6.79 5.29
CA ILE A 130 -6.45 -6.21 6.52
C ILE A 130 -7.01 -4.80 6.75
N LEU A 131 -7.02 -3.96 5.71
CA LEU A 131 -7.62 -2.63 5.79
C LEU A 131 -9.10 -2.70 6.17
N TYR A 132 -9.87 -3.55 5.49
CA TYR A 132 -11.30 -3.73 5.79
C TYR A 132 -11.56 -4.11 7.24
N TYR A 133 -10.84 -5.10 7.76
CA TYR A 133 -10.98 -5.52 9.16
C TYR A 133 -10.50 -4.44 10.14
N ALA A 134 -9.41 -3.74 9.84
CA ALA A 134 -8.95 -2.65 10.67
C ALA A 134 -9.99 -1.51 10.76
N VAL A 135 -10.59 -1.15 9.62
CA VAL A 135 -11.63 -0.13 9.52
C VAL A 135 -12.89 -0.56 10.25
N THR A 136 -13.40 -1.78 10.01
CA THR A 136 -14.65 -2.25 10.61
C THR A 136 -14.56 -2.51 12.12
N ASN A 137 -13.34 -2.68 12.63
CA ASN A 137 -13.10 -2.83 14.07
C ASN A 137 -12.85 -1.49 14.79
N ASP A 138 -12.71 -0.38 14.08
CA ASP A 138 -12.59 0.93 14.71
C ASP A 138 -13.98 1.43 15.17
N PRO A 139 -14.18 1.67 16.47
CA PRO A 139 -15.48 2.08 17.00
C PRO A 139 -15.96 3.45 16.52
N LYS A 140 -15.09 4.26 15.91
CA LYS A 140 -15.43 5.56 15.32
C LYS A 140 -15.98 5.43 13.90
N VAL A 141 -15.76 4.29 13.24
CA VAL A 141 -16.31 4.01 11.92
C VAL A 141 -17.78 3.60 12.04
N LYS A 142 -18.63 4.32 11.35
CA LYS A 142 -20.09 4.11 11.39
C LYS A 142 -20.57 3.16 10.29
N ASP A 143 -19.91 3.20 9.13
CA ASP A 143 -20.26 2.32 8.01
C ASP A 143 -19.10 2.16 7.03
N THR A 144 -19.03 0.98 6.43
CA THR A 144 -18.02 0.61 5.45
C THR A 144 -18.66 -0.09 4.26
N ASN A 145 -18.44 0.44 3.06
CA ASN A 145 -18.86 -0.18 1.81
C ASN A 145 -17.64 -0.77 1.11
N PHE A 146 -17.43 -2.07 1.26
CA PHE A 146 -16.31 -2.80 0.71
C PHE A 146 -16.76 -3.79 -0.37
N LYS A 147 -16.10 -3.76 -1.53
CA LYS A 147 -16.31 -4.75 -2.59
C LYS A 147 -15.00 -5.10 -3.29
N LEU A 148 -14.94 -6.32 -3.79
CA LEU A 148 -13.94 -6.81 -4.73
C LEU A 148 -14.60 -6.99 -6.11
N PRO A 149 -14.63 -5.96 -6.97
CA PRO A 149 -15.28 -6.05 -8.28
C PRO A 149 -14.66 -7.15 -9.13
N TYR A 150 -15.52 -8.04 -9.63
CA TYR A 150 -15.13 -9.18 -10.45
C TYR A 150 -14.62 -8.71 -11.83
N LEU A 151 -13.59 -9.37 -12.36
CA LEU A 151 -12.96 -9.06 -13.65
C LEU A 151 -12.49 -7.59 -13.81
N THR A 152 -12.18 -6.93 -12.72
CA THR A 152 -11.69 -5.54 -12.73
C THR A 152 -10.21 -5.53 -12.38
N GLY A 153 -9.41 -4.81 -13.18
CA GLY A 153 -7.95 -4.69 -13.00
C GLY A 153 -7.56 -3.59 -12.01
N HIS A 154 -6.26 -3.28 -12.05
CA HIS A 154 -5.69 -2.16 -11.30
C HIS A 154 -6.14 -0.83 -11.91
N ALA A 155 -6.47 0.11 -11.06
CA ALA A 155 -6.93 1.45 -11.42
C ALA A 155 -8.24 1.49 -12.26
N GLY A 156 -8.84 2.63 -12.30
CA GLY A 156 -10.03 2.91 -13.07
C GLY A 156 -11.14 3.49 -12.21
N ASN A 157 -11.96 4.28 -12.87
CA ASN A 157 -13.11 4.93 -12.22
C ASN A 157 -14.38 4.06 -12.37
N TYR A 158 -14.29 2.81 -11.93
CA TYR A 158 -15.46 1.95 -11.84
C TYR A 158 -16.24 2.25 -10.55
N ASP A 159 -17.51 1.96 -10.52
CA ASP A 159 -18.41 2.20 -9.36
C ASP A 159 -18.58 3.67 -8.94
N VAL A 160 -18.18 4.64 -9.75
CA VAL A 160 -18.28 6.08 -9.40
C VAL A 160 -19.73 6.49 -9.07
N GLN A 161 -20.69 6.03 -9.85
CA GLN A 161 -22.11 6.33 -9.63
C GLN A 161 -22.61 5.73 -8.30
N GLU A 162 -22.20 4.52 -7.99
CA GLU A 162 -22.51 3.87 -6.72
C GLU A 162 -21.87 4.61 -5.54
N ALA A 163 -20.62 5.05 -5.70
CA ALA A 163 -19.92 5.83 -4.68
C ALA A 163 -20.65 7.13 -4.34
N PHE A 164 -21.02 7.91 -5.36
CA PHE A 164 -21.76 9.15 -5.14
C PHE A 164 -23.15 8.91 -4.55
N LYS A 165 -23.85 7.87 -4.98
CA LYS A 165 -25.14 7.49 -4.38
C LYS A 165 -24.95 7.16 -2.89
N TRP A 166 -23.98 6.34 -2.55
CA TRP A 166 -23.69 5.96 -1.18
C TRP A 166 -23.31 7.17 -0.30
N ILE A 167 -22.45 8.08 -0.81
CA ILE A 167 -22.11 9.33 -0.14
C ILE A 167 -23.36 10.16 0.13
N ASN A 168 -24.22 10.35 -0.87
CA ASN A 168 -25.46 11.12 -0.72
C ASN A 168 -26.38 10.51 0.34
N GLU A 169 -26.50 9.18 0.39
CA GLU A 169 -27.28 8.50 1.42
C GLU A 169 -26.73 8.78 2.83
N LYS A 170 -25.39 8.77 3.01
CA LYS A 170 -24.77 9.04 4.31
C LYS A 170 -24.92 10.49 4.75
N LEU A 171 -24.81 11.44 3.84
CA LEU A 171 -25.01 12.86 4.14
C LEU A 171 -26.46 13.17 4.55
N ASN A 172 -27.44 12.49 3.95
CA ASN A 172 -28.86 12.71 4.23
C ASN A 172 -29.37 11.96 5.48
N THR A 173 -28.66 10.93 5.94
CA THR A 173 -29.02 10.20 7.17
C THR A 173 -28.43 10.83 8.44
N THR A 174 -27.62 11.88 8.31
CA THR A 174 -26.93 12.55 9.43
C THR A 174 -27.70 13.82 9.88
N GLN A 175 -28.86 14.11 9.28
CA GLN A 175 -29.81 15.12 9.74
C GLN A 175 -30.91 14.45 10.57
#